data_9a5ae3790743c14153d5a7ed94c7eaa6
#
_entry.id   9a5ae3790743c14153d5a7ed94c7eaa6
#
_cell.length_a   1.000
_cell.length_b   1.000
_cell.length_c   1.000
_cell.angle_alpha   90.00
_cell.angle_beta   90.00
_cell.angle_gamma   90.00
#
_symmetry.space_group_name_H-M   'P 1'
#
loop_
_entity.id
_entity.type
_entity.pdbx_description
1 polymer ?
#
loop_
_entity_poly.entity_id
_entity_poly.type
_entity_poly.pdbx_seq_one_letter_code
_entity_poly.pdbx_strand_id
1 'polypeptide(L)'
;DGQHWQAKLVRSLKVPSQPESCVADDDNGTLYLGEEDEAIWRFAAEPDAATTGEVLVKADGKALVADIEGLALIKHQGRTMVLVSSQGNDSYLIYDTKAPYQQLLHFRVTTNPELGIDGSSETDGLDLTQGSLGVGFSQGALVVQDGRNRMPETGQNLKLIPLEHILQLLPKTH
;
A
#
# COMPACT_ATOMS: atom_id res chain seq x y z
N ASP A 1 3.60 38.35 1.36
CA ASP A 1 4.44 37.83 0.27
C ASP A 1 4.01 36.37 0.04
N GLY A 2 3.22 36.17 -1.03
CA GLY A 2 2.72 34.86 -1.37
C GLY A 2 3.86 33.97 -1.87
N GLN A 3 4.28 33.01 -1.03
CA GLN A 3 5.14 31.93 -1.50
C GLN A 3 4.30 31.05 -2.43
N HIS A 4 4.64 31.05 -3.72
CA HIS A 4 4.03 30.16 -4.68
C HIS A 4 4.84 28.87 -4.73
N TRP A 5 4.17 27.73 -4.56
CA TRP A 5 4.75 26.43 -4.80
C TRP A 5 5.08 26.28 -6.28
N GLN A 6 6.27 25.80 -6.58
CA GLN A 6 6.71 25.52 -7.95
C GLN A 6 7.07 24.05 -8.06
N ALA A 7 6.66 23.42 -9.15
CA ALA A 7 7.03 22.07 -9.49
C ALA A 7 7.95 22.09 -10.72
N LYS A 8 9.00 21.27 -10.68
CA LYS A 8 9.93 21.06 -11.79
C LYS A 8 10.05 19.57 -12.06
N LEU A 9 9.84 19.15 -13.31
CA LEU A 9 10.16 17.79 -13.73
C LEU A 9 11.67 17.59 -13.65
N VAL A 10 12.13 16.67 -12.81
CA VAL A 10 13.55 16.38 -12.61
C VAL A 10 13.99 15.10 -13.31
N ARG A 11 13.09 14.10 -13.44
CA ARG A 11 13.33 12.90 -14.23
C ARG A 11 12.00 12.19 -14.55
N SER A 12 12.05 11.23 -15.47
CA SER A 12 10.93 10.34 -15.81
C SER A 12 11.37 8.90 -15.64
N LEU A 13 10.53 8.12 -14.98
CA LEU A 13 10.70 6.67 -14.81
C LEU A 13 9.78 5.96 -15.80
N LYS A 14 10.21 4.79 -16.29
CA LYS A 14 9.41 3.99 -17.22
C LYS A 14 9.20 2.60 -16.64
N VAL A 15 7.97 2.14 -16.73
CA VAL A 15 7.53 0.78 -16.44
C VAL A 15 6.76 0.22 -17.64
N PRO A 16 6.60 -1.11 -17.77
CA PRO A 16 5.98 -1.73 -18.93
C PRO A 16 4.50 -1.40 -19.15
N SER A 17 3.71 -1.32 -18.06
CA SER A 17 2.30 -1.00 -18.12
C SER A 17 1.95 0.24 -17.28
N GLN A 18 0.68 0.42 -16.92
CA GLN A 18 0.17 1.60 -16.23
C GLN A 18 0.69 1.67 -14.77
N PRO A 19 1.31 2.78 -14.36
CA PRO A 19 1.63 2.99 -12.95
C PRO A 19 0.40 3.49 -12.21
N GLU A 20 -0.05 2.80 -11.16
CA GLU A 20 -1.23 3.16 -10.40
C GLU A 20 -0.91 3.87 -9.08
N SER A 21 0.18 3.50 -8.43
CA SER A 21 0.54 4.10 -7.16
C SER A 21 2.05 4.22 -6.97
N CYS A 22 2.43 5.12 -6.07
CA CYS A 22 3.81 5.19 -5.62
C CYS A 22 3.88 5.65 -4.17
N VAL A 23 4.94 5.23 -3.47
CA VAL A 23 5.25 5.68 -2.12
C VAL A 23 6.76 5.83 -1.94
N ALA A 24 7.18 6.92 -1.33
CA ALA A 24 8.59 7.20 -1.06
C ALA A 24 8.97 6.81 0.37
N ASP A 25 10.07 6.08 0.50
CA ASP A 25 10.76 5.84 1.77
C ASP A 25 11.94 6.82 1.86
N ASP A 26 11.67 7.98 2.43
CA ASP A 26 12.66 9.06 2.56
C ASP A 26 13.87 8.66 3.43
N ASP A 27 13.65 7.78 4.43
CA ASP A 27 14.73 7.31 5.30
C ASP A 27 15.74 6.44 4.55
N ASN A 28 15.31 5.71 3.53
CA ASN A 28 16.16 4.82 2.74
C ASN A 28 16.37 5.30 1.30
N GLY A 29 15.87 6.49 0.94
CA GLY A 29 16.01 7.06 -0.39
C GLY A 29 15.45 6.16 -1.50
N THR A 30 14.32 5.51 -1.26
CA THR A 30 13.72 4.55 -2.18
C THR A 30 12.29 4.94 -2.54
N LEU A 31 11.99 4.94 -3.83
CA LEU A 31 10.63 5.07 -4.36
C LEU A 31 10.11 3.69 -4.75
N TYR A 32 8.96 3.30 -4.23
CA TYR A 32 8.21 2.11 -4.64
C TYR A 32 7.09 2.53 -5.56
N LEU A 33 6.82 1.73 -6.59
CA LEU A 33 5.82 2.01 -7.60
C LEU A 33 5.05 0.73 -7.92
N GLY A 34 3.73 0.79 -7.83
CA GLY A 34 2.82 -0.26 -8.28
C GLY A 34 2.57 -0.09 -9.79
N GLU A 35 2.84 -1.13 -10.53
CA GLU A 35 2.53 -1.25 -11.93
C GLU A 35 1.42 -2.29 -12.09
N GLU A 36 0.33 -1.87 -12.69
CA GLU A 36 -0.96 -2.54 -12.71
C GLU A 36 -0.86 -4.04 -13.04
N ASP A 37 -0.20 -4.38 -14.16
CA ASP A 37 -0.26 -5.72 -14.74
C ASP A 37 0.79 -6.70 -14.18
N GLU A 38 1.98 -6.22 -13.79
CA GLU A 38 3.10 -7.13 -13.62
C GLU A 38 3.81 -7.10 -12.27
N ALA A 39 4.06 -5.90 -11.67
CA ALA A 39 5.04 -5.84 -10.60
C ALA A 39 4.93 -4.65 -9.65
N ILE A 40 5.50 -4.82 -8.46
CA ILE A 40 5.94 -3.71 -7.63
C ILE A 40 7.41 -3.43 -7.95
N TRP A 41 7.71 -2.19 -8.34
CA TRP A 41 9.05 -1.72 -8.67
C TRP A 41 9.67 -0.93 -7.51
N ARG A 42 11.00 -0.90 -7.48
CA ARG A 42 11.77 0.00 -6.63
C ARG A 42 12.77 0.80 -7.45
N PHE A 43 12.90 2.07 -7.12
CA PHE A 43 13.83 3.01 -7.73
C PHE A 43 14.57 3.77 -6.63
N ALA A 44 15.76 4.23 -6.90
CA ALA A 44 16.37 5.27 -6.03
C ALA A 44 15.52 6.54 -6.11
N ALA A 45 15.21 7.19 -4.98
CA ALA A 45 14.28 8.33 -4.93
C ALA A 45 14.91 9.66 -5.35
N GLU A 46 16.24 9.79 -5.26
CA GLU A 46 16.91 11.06 -5.51
C GLU A 46 16.71 11.58 -6.94
N PRO A 47 16.58 12.91 -7.13
CA PRO A 47 16.26 13.51 -8.43
C PRO A 47 17.27 13.22 -9.54
N ASP A 48 18.54 13.03 -9.21
CA ASP A 48 19.65 12.77 -10.12
C ASP A 48 20.03 11.28 -10.22
N ALA A 49 19.29 10.40 -9.53
CA ALA A 49 19.52 8.97 -9.55
C ALA A 49 19.17 8.34 -10.91
N ALA A 50 19.65 7.11 -11.12
CA ALA A 50 19.34 6.33 -12.32
C ALA A 50 17.82 6.16 -12.53
N THR A 51 17.41 6.11 -13.79
CA THR A 51 16.00 5.90 -14.17
C THR A 51 15.62 4.43 -14.30
N THR A 52 16.59 3.52 -14.12
CA THR A 52 16.35 2.07 -14.12
C THR A 52 15.87 1.62 -12.75
N GLY A 53 14.73 0.94 -12.72
CA GLY A 53 14.20 0.31 -11.54
C GLY A 53 14.56 -1.17 -11.44
N GLU A 54 14.36 -1.72 -10.26
CA GLU A 54 14.43 -3.15 -9.97
C GLU A 54 13.04 -3.65 -9.58
N VAL A 55 12.69 -4.86 -9.99
CA VAL A 55 11.46 -5.50 -9.53
C VAL A 55 11.63 -5.93 -8.08
N LEU A 56 10.76 -5.44 -7.22
CA LEU A 56 10.67 -5.90 -5.83
C LEU A 56 9.92 -7.22 -5.76
N VAL A 57 8.71 -7.27 -6.34
CA VAL A 57 7.84 -8.45 -6.39
C VAL A 57 7.08 -8.46 -7.71
N LYS A 58 6.95 -9.62 -8.33
CA LYS A 58 6.07 -9.84 -9.49
C LYS A 58 4.70 -10.35 -9.06
N ALA A 59 3.67 -9.94 -9.81
CA ALA A 59 2.38 -10.61 -9.74
C ALA A 59 2.56 -12.10 -10.06
N ASP A 60 2.06 -12.96 -9.18
CA ASP A 60 2.17 -14.42 -9.32
C ASP A 60 0.85 -15.07 -9.74
N GLY A 61 -0.20 -14.26 -9.90
CA GLY A 61 -1.55 -14.69 -10.22
C GLY A 61 -2.22 -15.54 -9.12
N LYS A 62 -1.67 -15.55 -7.91
CA LYS A 62 -2.17 -16.31 -6.75
C LYS A 62 -2.32 -15.45 -5.51
N ALA A 63 -1.23 -15.01 -4.92
CA ALA A 63 -1.23 -14.11 -3.79
C ALA A 63 -1.35 -12.67 -4.27
N LEU A 64 -0.38 -12.21 -5.06
CA LEU A 64 -0.44 -10.91 -5.72
C LEU A 64 -1.03 -11.11 -7.12
N VAL A 65 -2.26 -10.66 -7.30
CA VAL A 65 -3.00 -10.75 -8.56
C VAL A 65 -3.17 -9.35 -9.12
N ALA A 66 -2.94 -9.17 -10.40
CA ALA A 66 -3.25 -7.93 -11.08
C ALA A 66 -4.78 -7.60 -10.92
N ASP A 67 -5.19 -6.41 -10.71
CA ASP A 67 -4.46 -5.17 -10.83
C ASP A 67 -3.71 -4.84 -9.52
N ILE A 68 -2.48 -4.31 -9.65
CA ILE A 68 -1.66 -3.88 -8.51
C ILE A 68 -1.89 -2.39 -8.31
N GLU A 69 -2.58 -2.05 -7.23
CA GLU A 69 -3.10 -0.71 -7.01
C GLU A 69 -2.37 0.01 -5.85
N GLY A 70 -3.09 0.55 -4.90
CA GLY A 70 -2.57 1.36 -3.82
C GLY A 70 -1.36 0.77 -3.09
N LEU A 71 -0.36 1.61 -2.80
CA LEU A 71 0.83 1.28 -2.01
C LEU A 71 0.94 2.18 -0.79
N ALA A 72 1.37 1.61 0.33
CA ALA A 72 1.75 2.37 1.53
C ALA A 72 2.94 1.73 2.24
N LEU A 73 3.62 2.50 3.11
CA LEU A 73 4.74 2.00 3.90
C LEU A 73 4.34 1.77 5.36
N ILE A 74 4.72 0.62 5.91
CA ILE A 74 4.62 0.31 7.33
C ILE A 74 6.03 0.25 7.90
N LYS A 75 6.28 1.01 8.97
CA LYS A 75 7.53 0.95 9.75
C LYS A 75 7.23 0.32 11.11
N HIS A 76 7.70 -0.90 11.35
CA HIS A 76 7.43 -1.62 12.58
C HIS A 76 8.62 -2.47 13.01
N GLN A 77 8.99 -2.37 14.30
CA GLN A 77 10.11 -3.14 14.89
C GLN A 77 11.42 -3.03 14.09
N GLY A 78 11.75 -1.82 13.63
CA GLY A 78 12.98 -1.56 12.86
C GLY A 78 12.97 -2.09 11.42
N ARG A 79 11.82 -2.52 10.92
CA ARG A 79 11.61 -2.94 9.52
C ARG A 79 10.75 -1.93 8.79
N THR A 80 11.11 -1.66 7.55
CA THR A 80 10.23 -1.01 6.58
C THR A 80 9.61 -2.07 5.68
N MET A 81 8.32 -1.98 5.45
CA MET A 81 7.54 -2.92 4.66
C MET A 81 6.64 -2.16 3.69
N VAL A 82 6.37 -2.75 2.53
CA VAL A 82 5.40 -2.24 1.57
C VAL A 82 4.10 -3.00 1.73
N LEU A 83 3.02 -2.27 1.99
CA LEU A 83 1.64 -2.75 1.89
C LEU A 83 1.14 -2.45 0.49
N VAL A 84 0.46 -3.41 -0.13
CA VAL A 84 -0.11 -3.28 -1.48
C VAL A 84 -1.54 -3.77 -1.53
N SER A 85 -2.38 -3.10 -2.33
CA SER A 85 -3.68 -3.63 -2.77
C SER A 85 -3.50 -4.52 -3.98
N SER A 86 -3.98 -5.76 -3.87
CA SER A 86 -4.15 -6.71 -4.97
C SER A 86 -5.63 -6.72 -5.34
N GLN A 87 -6.02 -5.79 -6.22
CA GLN A 87 -7.42 -5.55 -6.56
C GLN A 87 -8.05 -6.79 -7.19
N GLY A 88 -7.32 -7.47 -8.09
CA GLY A 88 -7.83 -8.62 -8.82
C GLY A 88 -8.29 -9.81 -7.96
N ASN A 89 -8.00 -9.81 -6.65
CA ASN A 89 -8.51 -10.82 -5.72
C ASN A 89 -9.02 -10.25 -4.39
N ASP A 90 -9.29 -8.94 -4.32
CA ASP A 90 -9.81 -8.24 -3.14
C ASP A 90 -8.97 -8.48 -1.87
N SER A 91 -7.65 -8.41 -1.99
CA SER A 91 -6.75 -8.70 -0.88
C SER A 91 -5.60 -7.69 -0.76
N TYR A 92 -4.90 -7.77 0.35
CA TYR A 92 -3.77 -6.92 0.68
C TYR A 92 -2.59 -7.78 1.07
N LEU A 93 -1.39 -7.38 0.61
CA LEU A 93 -0.17 -8.08 0.96
C LEU A 93 0.83 -7.12 1.59
N ILE A 94 1.67 -7.65 2.46
CA ILE A 94 2.78 -6.91 3.05
C ILE A 94 4.06 -7.64 2.71
N TYR A 95 5.00 -6.92 2.10
CA TYR A 95 6.32 -7.41 1.74
C TYR A 95 7.42 -6.71 2.52
N ASP A 96 8.47 -7.44 2.87
CA ASP A 96 9.70 -6.84 3.37
C ASP A 96 10.38 -6.04 2.26
N THR A 97 10.93 -4.88 2.57
CA THR A 97 11.71 -4.07 1.63
C THR A 97 13.16 -4.52 1.51
N LYS A 98 13.60 -5.45 2.37
CA LYS A 98 14.91 -6.07 2.31
C LYS A 98 14.85 -7.40 1.58
N ALA A 99 15.84 -7.64 0.71
CA ALA A 99 15.96 -8.91 0.01
C ALA A 99 15.97 -10.10 1.01
N PRO A 100 15.30 -11.20 0.69
CA PRO A 100 14.69 -11.57 -0.60
C PRO A 100 13.26 -11.06 -0.83
N TYR A 101 12.85 -9.95 -0.22
CA TYR A 101 11.53 -9.31 -0.36
C TYR A 101 10.38 -10.24 0.04
N GLN A 102 10.55 -10.86 1.20
CA GLN A 102 9.62 -11.89 1.68
C GLN A 102 8.21 -11.34 1.86
N GLN A 103 7.21 -12.09 1.39
CA GLN A 103 5.83 -11.86 1.78
C GLN A 103 5.67 -12.17 3.29
N LEU A 104 5.21 -11.18 4.04
CA LEU A 104 5.06 -11.26 5.50
C LEU A 104 3.62 -11.50 5.92
N LEU A 105 2.68 -10.95 5.16
CA LEU A 105 1.26 -11.09 5.44
C LEU A 105 0.47 -11.08 4.14
N HIS A 106 -0.64 -11.80 4.11
CA HIS A 106 -1.69 -11.74 3.10
C HIS A 106 -3.03 -11.76 3.82
N PHE A 107 -3.86 -10.76 3.60
CA PHE A 107 -5.12 -10.61 4.33
C PHE A 107 -6.22 -9.98 3.49
N ARG A 108 -7.44 -10.03 3.99
CA ARG A 108 -8.60 -9.32 3.45
C ARG A 108 -9.28 -8.52 4.55
N VAL A 109 -9.91 -7.43 4.16
CA VAL A 109 -10.85 -6.71 5.02
C VAL A 109 -12.23 -7.33 4.80
N THR A 110 -12.76 -7.99 5.83
CA THR A 110 -14.00 -8.75 5.74
C THR A 110 -15.14 -8.06 6.48
N THR A 111 -16.36 -8.53 6.28
CA THR A 111 -17.56 -8.03 6.92
C THR A 111 -17.45 -8.04 8.46
N ASN A 112 -17.86 -6.94 9.08
CA ASN A 112 -18.08 -6.85 10.52
C ASN A 112 -19.61 -6.74 10.78
N PRO A 113 -20.28 -7.86 11.04
CA PRO A 113 -21.72 -7.86 11.20
C PRO A 113 -22.21 -7.13 12.47
N GLU A 114 -21.36 -7.03 13.50
CA GLU A 114 -21.71 -6.33 14.74
C GLU A 114 -21.85 -4.82 14.51
N LEU A 115 -21.03 -4.27 13.61
CA LEU A 115 -21.10 -2.87 13.22
C LEU A 115 -21.96 -2.62 11.98
N GLY A 116 -22.47 -3.67 11.33
CA GLY A 116 -23.21 -3.54 10.08
C GLY A 116 -22.36 -3.01 8.93
N ILE A 117 -21.06 -3.35 8.90
CA ILE A 117 -20.10 -2.89 7.91
C ILE A 117 -19.68 -4.10 7.09
N ASP A 118 -19.72 -3.99 5.76
CA ASP A 118 -19.12 -4.97 4.87
C ASP A 118 -17.59 -4.86 4.82
N GLY A 119 -16.96 -5.75 4.07
CA GLY A 119 -15.54 -5.70 3.81
C GLY A 119 -15.18 -4.63 2.77
N SER A 120 -14.01 -4.76 2.21
CA SER A 120 -13.58 -3.98 1.04
C SER A 120 -13.39 -4.87 -0.16
N SER A 121 -13.65 -4.32 -1.33
CA SER A 121 -13.48 -4.96 -2.63
C SER A 121 -13.06 -3.95 -3.68
N GLU A 122 -12.39 -4.42 -4.72
CA GLU A 122 -11.92 -3.57 -5.83
C GLU A 122 -11.23 -2.28 -5.32
N THR A 123 -10.24 -2.44 -4.44
CA THR A 123 -9.55 -1.32 -3.81
C THR A 123 -8.51 -0.73 -4.76
N ASP A 124 -8.81 0.44 -5.32
CA ASP A 124 -7.85 1.24 -6.10
C ASP A 124 -6.85 1.94 -5.17
N GLY A 125 -7.35 2.69 -4.21
CA GLY A 125 -6.52 3.52 -3.34
C GLY A 125 -6.48 3.03 -1.90
N LEU A 126 -5.31 3.13 -1.29
CA LEU A 126 -5.11 2.99 0.15
C LEU A 126 -4.06 3.98 0.65
N ASP A 127 -4.14 4.26 1.93
CA ASP A 127 -3.10 5.00 2.65
C ASP A 127 -3.13 4.63 4.12
N LEU A 128 -2.08 4.91 4.86
CA LEU A 128 -2.04 4.67 6.29
C LEU A 128 -1.30 5.76 7.07
N THR A 129 -1.66 5.88 8.33
CA THR A 129 -0.88 6.63 9.31
C THR A 129 -0.53 5.73 10.49
N GLN A 130 0.67 5.93 11.04
CA GLN A 130 1.12 5.25 12.26
C GLN A 130 1.06 6.19 13.48
N GLY A 131 0.58 7.42 13.28
CA GLY A 131 0.26 8.35 14.35
C GLY A 131 -1.05 7.97 15.04
N SER A 132 -1.11 8.09 16.38
CA SER A 132 -2.35 7.85 17.11
C SER A 132 -3.46 8.79 16.66
N LEU A 133 -4.62 8.23 16.34
CA LEU A 133 -5.85 8.96 16.04
C LEU A 133 -6.86 8.94 17.21
N GLY A 134 -6.44 8.46 18.39
CA GLY A 134 -7.26 8.37 19.57
C GLY A 134 -7.80 6.98 19.87
N VAL A 135 -8.91 6.92 20.60
CA VAL A 135 -9.51 5.65 21.06
C VAL A 135 -9.92 4.79 19.87
N GLY A 136 -9.52 3.52 19.89
CA GLY A 136 -9.76 2.55 18.79
C GLY A 136 -8.73 2.61 17.65
N PHE A 137 -7.86 3.62 17.60
CA PHE A 137 -6.84 3.80 16.59
C PHE A 137 -5.51 4.28 17.22
N SER A 138 -5.12 3.65 18.30
CA SER A 138 -3.98 4.08 19.12
C SER A 138 -2.63 4.01 18.39
N GLN A 139 -2.50 3.12 17.43
CA GLN A 139 -1.32 2.96 16.58
C GLN A 139 -1.56 3.43 15.12
N GLY A 140 -2.62 4.23 14.92
CA GLY A 140 -3.00 4.73 13.61
C GLY A 140 -4.03 3.86 12.90
N ALA A 141 -4.23 4.13 11.63
CA ALA A 141 -5.21 3.44 10.79
C ALA A 141 -4.67 3.17 9.39
N LEU A 142 -5.10 2.05 8.83
CA LEU A 142 -5.13 1.83 7.39
C LEU A 142 -6.49 2.30 6.87
N VAL A 143 -6.49 3.09 5.81
CA VAL A 143 -7.67 3.49 5.05
C VAL A 143 -7.64 2.82 3.70
N VAL A 144 -8.71 2.16 3.31
CA VAL A 144 -8.84 1.54 1.99
C VAL A 144 -10.12 2.00 1.32
N GLN A 145 -10.07 2.25 0.04
CA GLN A 145 -11.26 2.46 -0.76
C GLN A 145 -11.99 1.14 -0.93
N ASP A 146 -13.32 1.15 -0.79
CA ASP A 146 -14.20 0.04 -1.09
C ASP A 146 -15.02 0.35 -2.33
N GLY A 147 -14.71 -0.34 -3.42
CA GLY A 147 -15.33 -0.13 -4.73
C GLY A 147 -16.78 -0.60 -4.80
N ARG A 148 -17.19 -1.53 -3.93
CA ARG A 148 -18.54 -2.11 -3.94
C ARG A 148 -19.17 -2.16 -2.57
N ASN A 149 -19.46 -1.01 -1.97
CA ASN A 149 -20.13 -0.93 -0.69
C ASN A 149 -21.53 -1.57 -0.72
N ARG A 150 -21.72 -2.61 0.10
CA ARG A 150 -22.95 -3.43 0.13
C ARG A 150 -23.72 -3.38 1.46
N MET A 151 -23.14 -2.79 2.49
CA MET A 151 -23.78 -2.69 3.80
C MET A 151 -23.63 -1.29 4.40
N PRO A 152 -24.55 -0.35 4.11
CA PRO A 152 -25.69 -0.45 3.18
C PRO A 152 -25.25 -0.45 1.72
N GLU A 153 -26.07 -0.95 0.81
CA GLU A 153 -25.80 -0.85 -0.62
C GLU A 153 -25.93 0.62 -1.08
N THR A 154 -24.78 1.25 -1.29
CA THR A 154 -24.67 2.65 -1.69
C THR A 154 -23.45 2.82 -2.60
N GLY A 155 -23.09 4.05 -2.93
CA GLY A 155 -21.83 4.35 -3.64
C GLY A 155 -20.60 3.93 -2.85
N GLN A 156 -19.46 3.98 -3.51
CA GLN A 156 -18.14 3.69 -2.91
C GLN A 156 -17.94 4.45 -1.60
N ASN A 157 -17.21 3.85 -0.69
CA ASN A 157 -16.82 4.48 0.57
C ASN A 157 -15.38 4.13 0.96
N LEU A 158 -14.97 4.57 2.14
CA LEU A 158 -13.68 4.25 2.74
C LEU A 158 -13.89 3.39 3.98
N LYS A 159 -13.09 2.34 4.11
CA LYS A 159 -13.03 1.53 5.33
C LYS A 159 -11.79 1.93 6.13
N LEU A 160 -11.97 2.16 7.42
CA LEU A 160 -10.89 2.45 8.36
C LEU A 160 -10.60 1.21 9.20
N ILE A 161 -9.38 0.74 9.17
CA ILE A 161 -8.94 -0.44 9.89
C ILE A 161 -7.91 -0.01 10.95
N PRO A 162 -8.13 -0.29 12.25
CA PRO A 162 -7.11 -0.04 13.27
C PRO A 162 -5.81 -0.74 12.91
N LEU A 163 -4.71 0.01 12.81
CA LEU A 163 -3.44 -0.53 12.33
C LEU A 163 -2.86 -1.58 13.28
N GLU A 164 -3.16 -1.51 14.57
CA GLU A 164 -2.76 -2.51 15.56
C GLU A 164 -3.25 -3.92 15.23
N HIS A 165 -4.41 -4.07 14.56
CA HIS A 165 -4.91 -5.38 14.15
C HIS A 165 -3.99 -6.02 13.09
N ILE A 166 -3.47 -5.20 12.18
CA ILE A 166 -2.54 -5.66 11.13
C ILE A 166 -1.17 -5.95 11.72
N LEU A 167 -0.66 -5.05 12.57
CA LEU A 167 0.66 -5.20 13.19
C LEU A 167 0.77 -6.46 14.07
N GLN A 168 -0.32 -6.87 14.73
CA GLN A 168 -0.38 -8.10 15.54
C GLN A 168 -0.28 -9.38 14.70
N LEU A 169 -0.65 -9.33 13.42
CA LEU A 169 -0.59 -10.47 12.50
C LEU A 169 0.79 -10.63 11.85
N LEU A 170 1.65 -9.61 11.92
CA LEU A 170 2.99 -9.69 11.36
C LEU A 170 3.87 -10.70 12.12
N PRO A 171 4.74 -11.42 11.42
CA PRO A 171 5.68 -12.33 12.06
C PRO A 171 6.62 -11.56 13.00
N LYS A 172 6.83 -12.10 14.19
CA LYS A 172 7.78 -11.51 15.14
C LYS A 172 9.19 -11.57 14.57
N THR A 173 9.91 -10.47 14.69
CA THR A 173 11.36 -10.46 14.39
C THR A 173 12.10 -11.26 15.47
N HIS A 174 12.87 -12.25 15.06
CA HIS A 174 13.77 -13.00 15.95
C HIS A 174 15.10 -12.27 16.11
#